data_1afd005f3222f5bd020cb674733debc7
#
_entry.id   1afd005f3222f5bd020cb674733debc7
#
_cell.length_a   1.000
_cell.length_b   1.000
_cell.length_c   1.000
_cell.angle_alpha   90.00
_cell.angle_beta   90.00
_cell.angle_gamma   90.00
#
_symmetry.space_group_name_H-M   'P 1'
#
loop_
_entity.id
_entity.type
_entity.pdbx_description
1 polymer ?
#
loop_
_entity_poly.entity_id
_entity_poly.type
_entity_poly.pdbx_seq_one_letter_code
_entity_poly.pdbx_strand_id
1 'polypeptide(L)'
;MSFELPKLAYAYDALEPHIDARTMEIHHSKHHQAYTTNLNNAIAGTELEGMSIEEMLKVCKDKPAVRNNGGGFWNHNLFWECLSPNGGGLPTGELAGAINDAFGSFENFQSEFAKAATTRFGSGWAWLCVSNGKLEICSTANQDNPLMGEGCSGTPILALDVWEHAYYLNYQNRRPDYITAFFNVVNWEFVAGKYAEIA
;
A
#
# COMPACT_ATOMS: atom_id res chain seq x y z
N MET A 1 -18.41 -14.26 7.26
CA MET A 1 -17.95 -13.02 7.97
C MET A 1 -17.92 -11.89 6.96
N SER A 2 -18.30 -10.67 7.36
CA SER A 2 -18.14 -9.47 6.54
C SER A 2 -16.87 -8.74 6.90
N PHE A 3 -16.19 -8.14 5.92
CA PHE A 3 -15.09 -7.21 6.13
C PHE A 3 -15.62 -5.88 6.64
N GLU A 4 -14.84 -5.23 7.48
CA GLU A 4 -15.16 -3.91 8.03
C GLU A 4 -14.06 -2.91 7.68
N LEU A 5 -14.44 -1.63 7.51
CA LEU A 5 -13.46 -0.57 7.34
C LEU A 5 -12.64 -0.45 8.63
N PRO A 6 -11.30 -0.61 8.59
CA PRO A 6 -10.49 -0.48 9.79
C PRO A 6 -10.51 0.96 10.29
N LYS A 7 -10.42 1.14 11.59
CA LYS A 7 -10.20 2.48 12.17
C LYS A 7 -8.73 2.87 11.98
N LEU A 8 -8.49 4.12 11.59
CA LEU A 8 -7.14 4.66 11.59
C LEU A 8 -6.62 4.83 13.03
N ALA A 9 -5.33 4.57 13.23
CA ALA A 9 -4.65 4.78 14.51
C ALA A 9 -4.35 6.26 14.81
N TYR A 10 -4.64 7.17 13.86
CA TYR A 10 -4.35 8.60 13.92
C TYR A 10 -5.49 9.41 13.28
N ALA A 11 -5.57 10.69 13.61
CA ALA A 11 -6.57 11.60 13.07
C ALA A 11 -6.28 11.95 11.60
N TYR A 12 -7.29 12.39 10.84
CA TYR A 12 -7.14 12.72 9.43
C TYR A 12 -6.12 13.84 9.16
N ASP A 13 -5.96 14.78 10.07
CA ASP A 13 -5.01 15.90 9.99
C ASP A 13 -3.59 15.57 10.51
N ALA A 14 -3.40 14.36 11.06
CA ALA A 14 -2.16 14.01 11.73
C ALA A 14 -0.95 13.85 10.79
N LEU A 15 -1.19 13.68 9.49
CA LEU A 15 -0.12 13.54 8.48
C LEU A 15 0.21 14.86 7.76
N GLU A 16 -0.44 15.95 8.14
CA GLU A 16 -0.10 17.27 7.60
C GLU A 16 1.31 17.73 8.03
N PRO A 17 2.02 18.46 7.16
CA PRO A 17 1.59 19.02 5.87
C PRO A 17 1.78 18.06 4.67
N HIS A 18 2.17 16.80 4.89
CA HIS A 18 2.56 15.85 3.86
C HIS A 18 1.37 15.22 3.13
N ILE A 19 0.31 14.88 3.85
CA ILE A 19 -0.98 14.43 3.30
C ILE A 19 -2.06 15.22 4.02
N ASP A 20 -2.88 15.95 3.27
CA ASP A 20 -3.88 16.83 3.85
C ASP A 20 -5.09 16.09 4.44
N ALA A 21 -5.71 16.69 5.46
CA ALA A 21 -6.84 16.11 6.18
C ALA A 21 -8.02 15.76 5.26
N ARG A 22 -8.27 16.59 4.24
CA ARG A 22 -9.39 16.36 3.31
C ARG A 22 -9.15 15.16 2.43
N THR A 23 -7.93 14.99 1.94
CA THR A 23 -7.52 13.77 1.22
C THR A 23 -7.70 12.55 2.10
N MET A 24 -7.20 12.57 3.33
CA MET A 24 -7.31 11.45 4.28
C MET A 24 -8.76 11.07 4.57
N GLU A 25 -9.62 12.06 4.83
CA GLU A 25 -11.04 11.82 5.08
C GLU A 25 -11.73 11.13 3.90
N ILE A 26 -11.56 11.66 2.69
CA ILE A 26 -12.19 11.11 1.47
C ILE A 26 -11.61 9.74 1.16
N HIS A 27 -10.30 9.61 1.19
CA HIS A 27 -9.58 8.40 0.83
C HIS A 27 -9.98 7.23 1.74
N HIS A 28 -10.03 7.45 3.06
CA HIS A 28 -10.46 6.43 4.01
C HIS A 28 -11.97 6.24 4.02
N SER A 29 -12.76 7.30 4.30
CA SER A 29 -14.20 7.15 4.56
C SER A 29 -15.07 6.98 3.32
N LYS A 30 -14.54 7.23 2.11
CA LYS A 30 -15.28 7.08 0.83
C LYS A 30 -14.66 6.00 -0.04
N HIS A 31 -13.39 6.14 -0.46
CA HIS A 31 -12.76 5.16 -1.36
C HIS A 31 -12.59 3.81 -0.69
N HIS A 32 -11.91 3.74 0.46
CA HIS A 32 -11.70 2.47 1.16
C HIS A 32 -13.02 1.85 1.64
N GLN A 33 -13.96 2.67 2.15
CA GLN A 33 -15.30 2.19 2.53
C GLN A 33 -16.05 1.61 1.33
N ALA A 34 -15.95 2.21 0.14
CA ALA A 34 -16.60 1.68 -1.06
C ALA A 34 -16.01 0.32 -1.46
N TYR A 35 -14.68 0.15 -1.43
CA TYR A 35 -14.05 -1.15 -1.66
C TYR A 35 -14.52 -2.20 -0.65
N THR A 36 -14.58 -1.86 0.63
CA THR A 36 -15.07 -2.74 1.70
C THR A 36 -16.52 -3.21 1.43
N THR A 37 -17.40 -2.26 1.14
CA THR A 37 -18.82 -2.54 0.88
C THR A 37 -19.00 -3.39 -0.38
N ASN A 38 -18.30 -3.03 -1.46
CA ASN A 38 -18.42 -3.74 -2.74
C ASN A 38 -17.80 -5.14 -2.69
N LEU A 39 -16.70 -5.33 -1.92
CA LEU A 39 -16.13 -6.65 -1.68
C LEU A 39 -17.15 -7.55 -0.97
N ASN A 40 -17.75 -7.10 0.12
CA ASN A 40 -18.77 -7.85 0.84
C ASN A 40 -19.94 -8.25 -0.06
N ASN A 41 -20.40 -7.32 -0.91
CA ASN A 41 -21.47 -7.62 -1.87
C ASN A 41 -21.04 -8.65 -2.92
N ALA A 42 -19.78 -8.60 -3.37
CA ALA A 42 -19.26 -9.49 -4.40
C ALA A 42 -19.05 -10.94 -3.92
N ILE A 43 -18.81 -11.14 -2.62
CA ILE A 43 -18.55 -12.47 -2.05
C ILE A 43 -19.79 -13.12 -1.42
N ALA A 44 -20.82 -12.35 -1.12
CA ALA A 44 -22.03 -12.84 -0.44
C ALA A 44 -22.68 -14.01 -1.21
N GLY A 45 -22.88 -15.14 -0.52
CA GLY A 45 -23.49 -16.36 -1.10
C GLY A 45 -22.61 -17.09 -2.12
N THR A 46 -21.31 -16.74 -2.22
CA THR A 46 -20.35 -17.44 -3.09
C THR A 46 -19.43 -18.37 -2.29
N GLU A 47 -18.64 -19.19 -2.99
CA GLU A 47 -17.61 -20.04 -2.39
C GLU A 47 -16.49 -19.27 -1.68
N LEU A 48 -16.41 -17.96 -1.88
CA LEU A 48 -15.40 -17.10 -1.24
C LEU A 48 -15.86 -16.60 0.13
N GLU A 49 -17.15 -16.72 0.45
CA GLU A 49 -17.65 -16.28 1.75
C GLU A 49 -16.98 -17.05 2.89
N GLY A 50 -16.35 -16.34 3.81
CA GLY A 50 -15.63 -16.91 4.96
C GLY A 50 -14.15 -17.16 4.73
N MET A 51 -13.63 -16.99 3.51
CA MET A 51 -12.19 -17.01 3.26
C MET A 51 -11.52 -15.74 3.80
N SER A 52 -10.21 -15.83 4.09
CA SER A 52 -9.38 -14.64 4.35
C SER A 52 -9.21 -13.81 3.08
N ILE A 53 -8.91 -12.54 3.23
CA ILE A 53 -8.71 -11.67 2.06
C ILE A 53 -7.49 -12.13 1.23
N GLU A 54 -6.43 -12.59 1.87
CA GLU A 54 -5.22 -13.07 1.22
C GLU A 54 -5.49 -14.36 0.39
N GLU A 55 -6.36 -15.26 0.89
CA GLU A 55 -6.78 -16.42 0.13
C GLU A 55 -7.62 -16.03 -1.10
N MET A 56 -8.55 -15.08 -0.93
CA MET A 56 -9.36 -14.57 -2.05
C MET A 56 -8.51 -13.94 -3.15
N LEU A 57 -7.48 -13.16 -2.79
CA LEU A 57 -6.61 -12.48 -3.75
C LEU A 57 -5.79 -13.47 -4.60
N LYS A 58 -5.47 -14.64 -4.08
CA LYS A 58 -4.77 -15.71 -4.84
C LYS A 58 -5.66 -16.35 -5.92
N VAL A 59 -6.99 -16.27 -5.77
CA VAL A 59 -7.96 -16.94 -6.66
C VAL A 59 -8.90 -15.98 -7.39
N CYS A 60 -8.65 -14.67 -7.32
CA CYS A 60 -9.54 -13.64 -7.86
C CYS A 60 -9.36 -13.33 -9.35
N LYS A 61 -8.42 -13.99 -10.05
CA LYS A 61 -8.01 -13.66 -11.43
C LYS A 61 -9.19 -13.49 -12.39
N ASP A 62 -10.14 -14.41 -12.35
CA ASP A 62 -11.32 -14.44 -13.23
C ASP A 62 -12.58 -13.88 -12.54
N LYS A 63 -12.42 -13.15 -11.44
CA LYS A 63 -13.48 -12.56 -10.63
C LYS A 63 -13.26 -11.03 -10.50
N PRO A 64 -13.55 -10.22 -11.52
CA PRO A 64 -13.18 -8.80 -11.56
C PRO A 64 -13.68 -7.99 -10.36
N ALA A 65 -14.88 -8.27 -9.87
CA ALA A 65 -15.44 -7.57 -8.69
C ALA A 65 -14.61 -7.84 -7.43
N VAL A 66 -14.18 -9.09 -7.21
CA VAL A 66 -13.35 -9.48 -6.08
C VAL A 66 -11.92 -8.97 -6.27
N ARG A 67 -11.34 -9.10 -7.48
CA ARG A 67 -10.01 -8.57 -7.81
C ARG A 67 -9.90 -7.09 -7.50
N ASN A 68 -10.83 -6.28 -8.02
CA ASN A 68 -10.78 -4.82 -7.86
C ASN A 68 -11.11 -4.39 -6.43
N ASN A 69 -12.18 -4.91 -5.84
CA ASN A 69 -12.62 -4.46 -4.53
C ASN A 69 -11.85 -5.16 -3.38
N GLY A 70 -11.48 -6.42 -3.54
CA GLY A 70 -10.60 -7.13 -2.60
C GLY A 70 -9.20 -6.55 -2.61
N GLY A 71 -8.64 -6.29 -3.80
CA GLY A 71 -7.38 -5.57 -3.93
C GLY A 71 -7.44 -4.20 -3.28
N GLY A 72 -8.48 -3.40 -3.59
CA GLY A 72 -8.67 -2.08 -2.98
C GLY A 72 -8.78 -2.16 -1.46
N PHE A 73 -9.52 -3.10 -0.92
CA PHE A 73 -9.62 -3.31 0.53
C PHE A 73 -8.26 -3.64 1.16
N TRP A 74 -7.55 -4.63 0.63
CA TRP A 74 -6.26 -5.07 1.19
C TRP A 74 -5.16 -4.02 1.04
N ASN A 75 -5.04 -3.40 -0.14
CA ASN A 75 -4.03 -2.41 -0.43
C ASN A 75 -4.13 -1.21 0.53
N HIS A 76 -5.36 -0.74 0.79
CA HIS A 76 -5.59 0.39 1.69
C HIS A 76 -5.36 0.00 3.16
N ASN A 77 -5.69 -1.25 3.57
CA ASN A 77 -5.35 -1.72 4.92
C ASN A 77 -3.84 -1.59 5.16
N LEU A 78 -3.03 -2.11 4.24
CA LEU A 78 -1.57 -2.02 4.35
C LEU A 78 -1.09 -0.56 4.30
N PHE A 79 -1.65 0.25 3.41
CA PHE A 79 -1.26 1.64 3.24
C PHE A 79 -1.40 2.46 4.52
N TRP A 80 -2.53 2.32 5.23
CA TRP A 80 -2.74 3.06 6.49
C TRP A 80 -1.74 2.69 7.57
N GLU A 81 -1.37 1.41 7.68
CA GLU A 81 -0.36 0.93 8.62
C GLU A 81 1.07 1.38 8.24
N CYS A 82 1.32 1.58 6.95
CA CYS A 82 2.58 2.12 6.45
C CYS A 82 2.79 3.60 6.78
N LEU A 83 1.77 4.31 7.30
CA LEU A 83 1.82 5.74 7.60
C LEU A 83 1.78 6.00 9.10
N SER A 84 2.51 7.02 9.54
CA SER A 84 2.52 7.44 10.94
C SER A 84 2.78 8.95 11.06
N PRO A 85 2.08 9.66 11.97
CA PRO A 85 2.42 11.04 12.29
C PRO A 85 3.82 11.22 12.90
N ASN A 86 4.38 10.13 13.44
CA ASN A 86 5.76 10.08 13.95
C ASN A 86 6.71 9.35 12.98
N GLY A 87 6.29 9.21 11.72
CA GLY A 87 7.04 8.53 10.68
C GLY A 87 8.20 9.33 10.10
N GLY A 88 8.73 8.82 9.01
CA GLY A 88 9.88 9.43 8.32
C GLY A 88 11.23 9.01 8.89
N GLY A 89 12.27 9.74 8.51
CA GLY A 89 13.63 9.37 8.87
C GLY A 89 14.14 8.13 8.12
N LEU A 90 14.94 7.32 8.80
CA LEU A 90 15.60 6.14 8.24
C LEU A 90 15.12 4.87 8.93
N PRO A 91 14.96 3.75 8.19
CA PRO A 91 14.78 2.44 8.82
C PRO A 91 16.01 2.08 9.66
N THR A 92 15.81 1.21 10.64
CA THR A 92 16.89 0.74 11.54
C THR A 92 16.89 -0.80 11.58
N GLY A 93 17.89 -1.37 12.25
CA GLY A 93 17.98 -2.80 12.48
C GLY A 93 18.14 -3.63 11.20
N GLU A 94 17.52 -4.81 11.17
CA GLU A 94 17.63 -5.77 10.07
C GLU A 94 17.10 -5.23 8.75
N LEU A 95 16.01 -4.47 8.78
CA LEU A 95 15.47 -3.84 7.57
C LEU A 95 16.47 -2.87 6.93
N ALA A 96 17.18 -2.06 7.71
CA ALA A 96 18.21 -1.17 7.19
C ALA A 96 19.34 -1.94 6.52
N GLY A 97 19.79 -3.05 7.13
CA GLY A 97 20.75 -3.98 6.53
C GLY A 97 20.27 -4.53 5.21
N ALA A 98 19.05 -5.07 5.18
CA ALA A 98 18.45 -5.64 3.97
C ALA A 98 18.29 -4.61 2.84
N ILE A 99 17.93 -3.36 3.17
CA ILE A 99 17.87 -2.26 2.19
C ILE A 99 19.26 -1.97 1.61
N ASN A 100 20.29 -1.89 2.45
CA ASN A 100 21.67 -1.68 1.98
C ASN A 100 22.16 -2.85 1.12
N ASP A 101 21.85 -4.07 1.50
CA ASP A 101 22.23 -5.26 0.74
C ASP A 101 21.54 -5.33 -0.63
N ALA A 102 20.25 -4.96 -0.71
CA ALA A 102 19.47 -5.03 -1.93
C ALA A 102 19.74 -3.85 -2.88
N PHE A 103 19.90 -2.63 -2.35
CA PHE A 103 19.91 -1.38 -3.14
C PHE A 103 21.23 -0.60 -3.01
N GLY A 104 22.16 -1.02 -2.16
CA GLY A 104 23.44 -0.37 -1.92
C GLY A 104 23.37 0.79 -0.91
N SER A 105 22.26 1.51 -0.82
CA SER A 105 21.99 2.54 0.17
C SER A 105 20.50 2.85 0.29
N PHE A 106 20.13 3.55 1.36
CA PHE A 106 18.75 4.04 1.54
C PHE A 106 18.35 5.06 0.46
N GLU A 107 19.27 5.93 0.05
CA GLU A 107 19.02 6.91 -1.01
C GLU A 107 18.75 6.23 -2.37
N ASN A 108 19.48 5.17 -2.68
CA ASN A 108 19.21 4.37 -3.88
C ASN A 108 17.86 3.68 -3.80
N PHE A 109 17.52 3.08 -2.65
CA PHE A 109 16.20 2.53 -2.40
C PHE A 109 15.10 3.57 -2.63
N GLN A 110 15.23 4.77 -2.03
CA GLN A 110 14.25 5.85 -2.23
C GLN A 110 14.11 6.23 -3.70
N SER A 111 15.25 6.32 -4.42
CA SER A 111 15.28 6.66 -5.84
C SER A 111 14.58 5.60 -6.69
N GLU A 112 14.85 4.31 -6.44
CA GLU A 112 14.21 3.20 -7.17
C GLU A 112 12.71 3.10 -6.86
N PHE A 113 12.32 3.26 -5.60
CA PHE A 113 10.91 3.27 -5.19
C PHE A 113 10.17 4.46 -5.81
N ALA A 114 10.75 5.65 -5.76
CA ALA A 114 10.20 6.85 -6.40
C ALA A 114 10.08 6.68 -7.92
N LYS A 115 11.05 6.03 -8.56
CA LYS A 115 10.98 5.70 -9.99
C LYS A 115 9.82 4.76 -10.29
N ALA A 116 9.65 3.68 -9.52
CA ALA A 116 8.54 2.73 -9.71
C ALA A 116 7.18 3.42 -9.56
N ALA A 117 7.03 4.30 -8.55
CA ALA A 117 5.83 5.08 -8.30
C ALA A 117 5.54 6.11 -9.40
N THR A 118 6.56 6.84 -9.86
CA THR A 118 6.42 7.90 -10.88
C THR A 118 6.12 7.31 -12.26
N THR A 119 6.78 6.20 -12.61
CA THR A 119 6.62 5.58 -13.94
C THR A 119 5.38 4.70 -14.05
N ARG A 120 4.65 4.45 -12.95
CA ARG A 120 3.35 3.79 -13.02
C ARG A 120 2.37 4.67 -13.79
N PHE A 121 2.10 4.29 -15.04
CA PHE A 121 1.18 5.02 -15.90
C PHE A 121 -0.26 4.82 -15.41
N GLY A 122 -0.98 5.93 -15.21
CA GLY A 122 -2.35 5.91 -14.67
C GLY A 122 -2.41 5.59 -13.18
N SER A 123 -3.49 4.93 -12.78
CA SER A 123 -3.75 4.52 -11.39
C SER A 123 -2.99 3.25 -11.05
N GLY A 124 -2.55 3.15 -9.82
CA GLY A 124 -1.86 1.96 -9.32
C GLY A 124 -1.15 2.18 -8.01
N TRP A 125 -0.20 1.30 -7.74
CA TRP A 125 0.54 1.22 -6.47
C TRP A 125 2.01 0.97 -6.72
N ALA A 126 2.87 1.49 -5.84
CA ALA A 126 4.27 1.09 -5.73
C ALA A 126 4.47 0.28 -4.44
N TRP A 127 5.33 -0.74 -4.50
CA TRP A 127 5.51 -1.73 -3.46
C TRP A 127 6.99 -1.95 -3.14
N LEU A 128 7.28 -2.15 -1.84
CA LEU A 128 8.46 -2.88 -1.38
C LEU A 128 7.98 -4.25 -0.89
N CYS A 129 8.57 -5.31 -1.44
CA CYS A 129 8.19 -6.70 -1.15
C CYS A 129 9.36 -7.50 -0.60
N VAL A 130 9.06 -8.53 0.19
CA VAL A 130 10.03 -9.56 0.64
C VAL A 130 9.77 -10.85 -0.11
N SER A 131 10.78 -11.36 -0.80
CA SER A 131 10.75 -12.64 -1.51
C SER A 131 11.99 -13.45 -1.17
N ASN A 132 11.82 -14.60 -0.49
CA ASN A 132 12.95 -15.46 -0.06
C ASN A 132 14.06 -14.67 0.68
N GLY A 133 13.68 -13.82 1.62
CA GLY A 133 14.58 -12.97 2.41
C GLY A 133 15.21 -11.80 1.65
N LYS A 134 14.81 -11.55 0.39
CA LYS A 134 15.31 -10.44 -0.43
C LYS A 134 14.24 -9.39 -0.64
N LEU A 135 14.68 -8.14 -0.69
CA LEU A 135 13.81 -7.01 -0.99
C LEU A 135 13.72 -6.76 -2.50
N GLU A 136 12.50 -6.52 -2.97
CA GLU A 136 12.19 -6.19 -4.35
C GLU A 136 11.26 -4.98 -4.42
N ILE A 137 11.47 -4.10 -5.41
CA ILE A 137 10.57 -2.97 -5.70
C ILE A 137 9.82 -3.27 -6.99
N CYS A 138 8.50 -3.05 -6.98
CA CYS A 138 7.69 -3.09 -8.18
C CYS A 138 6.53 -2.11 -8.14
N SER A 139 5.75 -2.07 -9.22
CA SER A 139 4.48 -1.36 -9.27
C SER A 139 3.43 -2.17 -10.00
N THR A 140 2.18 -2.00 -9.60
CA THR A 140 1.02 -2.68 -10.19
C THR A 140 -0.04 -1.67 -10.63
N ALA A 141 -0.85 -2.03 -11.62
CA ALA A 141 -1.93 -1.18 -12.12
C ALA A 141 -3.20 -1.32 -11.27
N ASN A 142 -3.99 -0.28 -11.22
CA ASN A 142 -5.30 -0.26 -10.57
C ASN A 142 -5.22 -0.73 -9.11
N GLN A 143 -6.01 -1.77 -8.73
CA GLN A 143 -5.98 -2.36 -7.39
C GLN A 143 -5.26 -3.72 -7.37
N ASP A 144 -4.58 -4.09 -8.43
CA ASP A 144 -3.74 -5.29 -8.45
C ASP A 144 -2.58 -5.15 -7.45
N ASN A 145 -2.16 -6.29 -6.91
CA ASN A 145 -1.06 -6.35 -5.94
C ASN A 145 -0.26 -7.66 -6.06
N PRO A 146 0.91 -7.73 -5.42
CA PRO A 146 1.77 -8.92 -5.49
C PRO A 146 1.14 -10.22 -4.98
N LEU A 147 0.16 -10.18 -4.07
CA LEU A 147 -0.55 -11.38 -3.61
C LEU A 147 -1.39 -12.04 -4.72
N MET A 148 -1.72 -11.28 -5.76
CA MET A 148 -2.43 -11.77 -6.96
C MET A 148 -1.46 -12.37 -8.00
N GLY A 149 -0.16 -12.35 -7.74
CA GLY A 149 0.88 -12.73 -8.71
C GLY A 149 1.20 -11.63 -9.72
N GLU A 150 0.92 -10.37 -9.40
CA GLU A 150 1.20 -9.20 -10.24
C GLU A 150 2.38 -8.38 -9.68
N GLY A 151 3.28 -7.94 -10.54
CA GLY A 151 4.44 -7.16 -10.12
C GLY A 151 5.55 -8.02 -9.50
N CYS A 152 5.86 -7.83 -8.22
CA CYS A 152 6.82 -8.63 -7.48
C CYS A 152 6.27 -10.02 -7.13
N SER A 153 7.17 -10.97 -6.88
CA SER A 153 6.79 -12.32 -6.43
C SER A 153 6.69 -12.46 -4.91
N GLY A 154 6.99 -11.41 -4.15
CA GLY A 154 7.06 -11.42 -2.70
C GLY A 154 5.82 -10.89 -1.99
N THR A 155 5.89 -10.86 -0.66
CA THR A 155 4.86 -10.28 0.19
C THR A 155 5.14 -8.78 0.38
N PRO A 156 4.18 -7.89 0.10
CA PRO A 156 4.36 -6.45 0.31
C PRO A 156 4.51 -6.10 1.80
N ILE A 157 5.48 -5.23 2.09
CA ILE A 157 5.74 -4.68 3.43
C ILE A 157 5.63 -3.15 3.46
N LEU A 158 5.69 -2.49 2.29
CA LEU A 158 5.46 -1.05 2.13
C LEU A 158 4.63 -0.83 0.87
N ALA A 159 3.62 0.02 0.98
CA ALA A 159 2.71 0.39 -0.09
C ALA A 159 2.63 1.90 -0.27
N LEU A 160 2.61 2.36 -1.53
CA LEU A 160 2.29 3.75 -1.88
C LEU A 160 1.19 3.77 -2.93
N ASP A 161 0.05 4.38 -2.58
CA ASP A 161 -1.03 4.64 -3.52
C ASP A 161 -0.65 5.79 -4.47
N VAL A 162 -0.67 5.51 -5.78
CA VAL A 162 -0.43 6.51 -6.82
C VAL A 162 -1.67 6.78 -7.70
N TRP A 163 -2.84 6.35 -7.23
CA TRP A 163 -4.12 6.86 -7.74
C TRP A 163 -4.21 8.38 -7.48
N GLU A 164 -4.75 9.13 -8.40
CA GLU A 164 -4.85 10.59 -8.23
C GLU A 164 -5.64 11.00 -6.99
N HIS A 165 -6.63 10.20 -6.58
CA HIS A 165 -7.39 10.47 -5.36
C HIS A 165 -6.53 10.51 -4.08
N ALA A 166 -5.35 9.88 -4.08
CA ALA A 166 -4.44 9.87 -2.94
C ALA A 166 -3.66 11.18 -2.75
N TYR A 167 -3.57 12.03 -3.79
CA TYR A 167 -2.70 13.21 -3.72
C TYR A 167 -3.21 14.46 -4.46
N TYR A 168 -4.26 14.37 -5.27
CA TYR A 168 -4.63 15.44 -6.21
C TYR A 168 -5.04 16.74 -5.50
N LEU A 169 -5.72 16.70 -4.35
CA LEU A 169 -6.17 17.89 -3.64
C LEU A 169 -5.00 18.75 -3.17
N ASN A 170 -3.89 18.16 -2.77
CA ASN A 170 -2.71 18.87 -2.27
C ASN A 170 -1.62 19.07 -3.36
N TYR A 171 -1.45 18.09 -4.24
CA TYR A 171 -0.34 18.06 -5.19
C TYR A 171 -0.75 18.22 -6.66
N GLN A 172 -2.03 18.08 -7.01
CA GLN A 172 -2.56 18.09 -8.38
C GLN A 172 -1.77 17.11 -9.27
N ASN A 173 -1.19 17.59 -10.36
CA ASN A 173 -0.38 16.78 -11.30
C ASN A 173 1.05 16.49 -10.80
N ARG A 174 1.44 17.02 -9.64
CA ARG A 174 2.81 16.90 -9.12
C ARG A 174 3.00 15.60 -8.30
N ARG A 175 2.74 14.44 -8.93
CA ARG A 175 2.97 13.14 -8.29
C ARG A 175 4.38 13.00 -7.67
N PRO A 176 5.48 13.47 -8.30
CA PRO A 176 6.81 13.38 -7.67
C PRO A 176 6.91 14.10 -6.32
N ASP A 177 6.22 15.23 -6.14
CA ASP A 177 6.22 15.96 -4.87
C ASP A 177 5.50 15.16 -3.77
N TYR A 178 4.38 14.53 -4.11
CA TYR A 178 3.67 13.61 -3.21
C TYR A 178 4.54 12.41 -2.81
N ILE A 179 5.24 11.79 -3.77
CA ILE A 179 6.15 10.67 -3.50
C ILE A 179 7.26 11.10 -2.54
N THR A 180 7.82 12.30 -2.72
CA THR A 180 8.82 12.87 -1.80
C THR A 180 8.23 13.11 -0.42
N ALA A 181 7.03 13.66 -0.33
CA ALA A 181 6.33 13.93 0.92
C ALA A 181 5.99 12.64 1.69
N PHE A 182 5.63 11.57 0.98
CA PHE A 182 5.33 10.26 1.57
C PHE A 182 6.45 9.74 2.47
N PHE A 183 7.71 9.89 2.09
CA PHE A 183 8.84 9.40 2.91
C PHE A 183 8.96 10.10 4.27
N ASN A 184 8.32 11.26 4.47
CA ASN A 184 8.30 11.93 5.77
C ASN A 184 7.27 11.34 6.74
N VAL A 185 6.37 10.48 6.27
CA VAL A 185 5.32 9.87 7.07
C VAL A 185 5.35 8.35 7.08
N VAL A 186 6.38 7.72 6.47
CA VAL A 186 6.53 6.26 6.48
C VAL A 186 6.75 5.76 7.90
N ASN A 187 5.94 4.79 8.30
CA ASN A 187 6.05 4.08 9.58
C ASN A 187 7.10 2.96 9.47
N TRP A 188 8.38 3.33 9.60
CA TRP A 188 9.47 2.37 9.48
C TRP A 188 9.47 1.29 10.56
N GLU A 189 8.88 1.55 11.73
CA GLU A 189 8.70 0.53 12.77
C GLU A 189 7.75 -0.58 12.31
N PHE A 190 6.61 -0.22 11.72
CA PHE A 190 5.68 -1.18 11.13
C PHE A 190 6.33 -1.96 9.98
N VAL A 191 7.01 -1.28 9.05
CA VAL A 191 7.68 -1.91 7.90
C VAL A 191 8.76 -2.89 8.37
N ALA A 192 9.55 -2.52 9.39
CA ALA A 192 10.55 -3.41 9.98
C ALA A 192 9.93 -4.63 10.67
N GLY A 193 8.81 -4.44 11.38
CA GLY A 193 8.03 -5.54 11.96
C GLY A 193 7.56 -6.53 10.91
N LYS A 194 6.98 -6.02 9.80
CA LYS A 194 6.56 -6.85 8.67
C LYS A 194 7.73 -7.59 8.00
N TYR A 195 8.87 -6.92 7.85
CA TYR A 195 10.09 -7.57 7.36
C TYR A 195 10.50 -8.75 8.24
N ALA A 196 10.56 -8.55 9.54
CA ALA A 196 10.96 -9.58 10.51
C ALA A 196 9.98 -10.79 10.59
N GLU A 197 8.69 -10.58 10.27
CA GLU A 197 7.71 -11.66 10.22
C GLU A 197 7.88 -12.59 9.00
N ILE A 198 8.51 -12.10 7.91
CA ILE A 198 8.51 -12.75 6.58
C ILE A 198 9.91 -13.20 6.16
N ALA A 199 10.97 -12.55 6.62
CA ALA A 199 12.36 -12.76 6.22
C ALA A 199 12.98 -14.06 6.73
#